data_b0f44ca45c1a4ce8685cdce062179239
#
_entry.id   b0f44ca45c1a4ce8685cdce062179239
#
_cell.length_a   1.000
_cell.length_b   1.000
_cell.length_c   1.000
_cell.angle_alpha   90.00
_cell.angle_beta   90.00
_cell.angle_gamma   90.00
#
_symmetry.space_group_name_H-M   'P 1'
#
loop_
_entity.id
_entity.type
_entity.pdbx_description
1 polymer ?
#
loop_
_entity_poly.entity_id
_entity_poly.type
_entity_poly.pdbx_seq_one_letter_code
_entity_poly.pdbx_strand_id
1 'polypeptide(L)'
;MATDLKGRHFLKETDFTAEEFHGLVELAAELKAAKRTGVEEPLLRGRHIALVFEKTSTRTRCAFEVAAADQGARTTYLDPAGSQIGHKESVKDTARVLGRMFDAIEYRGHGQHILEQLAAHAGVPVFNGLTDEWHPTQMLADVLTMSEHTAKSLEHVAYAYLGDARYNMGNSYLVTGALLGMDVRIVAPEELWPDPEIVAVARRLAAVSGARITLTADVAEGVRGADFVATDVWVSMGEPKEVWDARIALLAPYAVTMDVLRATGNPAVKFLHCLPAFHDLGTTVAREIHERHGLTSLEVTDEVFESPHSVVFDQAENRMHTIKAVLVATLARD
;
A
#
# COMPACT_ATOMS: atom_id res chain seq x y z
N MET A 1 -11.86 21.30 3.65
CA MET A 1 -12.08 21.31 5.12
C MET A 1 -11.42 20.03 5.64
N ALA A 2 -10.52 20.12 6.63
CA ALA A 2 -9.90 18.93 7.19
C ALA A 2 -11.02 18.02 7.73
N THR A 3 -11.10 16.82 7.23
CA THR A 3 -12.05 15.81 7.68
C THR A 3 -11.69 15.48 9.12
N ASP A 4 -12.63 15.61 10.06
CA ASP A 4 -12.38 15.29 11.47
C ASP A 4 -12.29 13.78 11.63
N LEU A 5 -11.07 13.27 11.57
CA LEU A 5 -10.75 11.84 11.78
C LEU A 5 -10.19 11.59 13.19
N LYS A 6 -10.31 12.55 14.10
CA LYS A 6 -9.74 12.48 15.45
C LYS A 6 -10.19 11.23 16.19
N GLY A 7 -9.23 10.47 16.68
CA GLY A 7 -9.46 9.23 17.43
C GLY A 7 -9.85 8.03 16.58
N ARG A 8 -10.00 8.17 15.24
CA ARG A 8 -10.37 7.05 14.37
C ARG A 8 -9.19 6.11 14.10
N HIS A 9 -9.51 4.85 13.87
CA HIS A 9 -8.57 3.86 13.37
C HIS A 9 -8.36 4.03 11.85
N PHE A 10 -7.28 3.48 11.32
CA PHE A 10 -6.99 3.39 9.89
C PHE A 10 -6.67 1.93 9.52
N LEU A 11 -7.71 1.10 9.32
CA LEU A 11 -7.56 -0.35 9.21
C LEU A 11 -7.64 -0.85 7.76
N LYS A 12 -8.55 -0.30 6.98
CA LYS A 12 -8.77 -0.65 5.57
C LYS A 12 -9.47 0.50 4.83
N GLU A 13 -9.39 0.49 3.52
CA GLU A 13 -9.91 1.55 2.65
C GLU A 13 -11.42 1.73 2.77
N THR A 14 -12.16 0.64 3.01
CA THR A 14 -13.62 0.65 3.15
C THR A 14 -14.13 1.32 4.42
N ASP A 15 -13.26 1.67 5.36
CA ASP A 15 -13.63 2.36 6.59
C ASP A 15 -13.76 3.89 6.37
N PHE A 16 -13.47 4.38 5.15
CA PHE A 16 -13.46 5.79 4.79
C PHE A 16 -14.39 6.08 3.62
N THR A 17 -14.92 7.31 3.59
CA THR A 17 -15.58 7.85 2.40
C THR A 17 -14.55 8.34 1.39
N ALA A 18 -14.97 8.54 0.14
CA ALA A 18 -14.10 9.12 -0.88
C ALA A 18 -13.58 10.53 -0.47
N GLU A 19 -14.44 11.35 0.15
CA GLU A 19 -14.08 12.69 0.63
C GLU A 19 -13.03 12.61 1.76
N GLU A 20 -13.17 11.68 2.71
CA GLU A 20 -12.19 11.46 3.78
C GLU A 20 -10.85 11.00 3.21
N PHE A 21 -10.87 10.10 2.23
CA PHE A 21 -9.66 9.60 1.57
C PHE A 21 -8.96 10.72 0.78
N HIS A 22 -9.70 11.51 0.00
CA HIS A 22 -9.18 12.71 -0.68
C HIS A 22 -8.58 13.71 0.31
N GLY A 23 -9.28 14.01 1.42
CA GLY A 23 -8.80 14.91 2.44
C GLY A 23 -7.46 14.47 3.06
N LEU A 24 -7.24 13.15 3.23
CA LEU A 24 -5.95 12.63 3.68
C LEU A 24 -4.84 12.80 2.62
N VAL A 25 -5.16 12.62 1.34
CA VAL A 25 -4.20 12.83 0.24
C VAL A 25 -3.84 14.31 0.11
N GLU A 26 -4.81 15.22 0.21
CA GLU A 26 -4.58 16.67 0.20
C GLU A 26 -3.71 17.11 1.39
N LEU A 27 -4.05 16.65 2.59
CA LEU A 27 -3.24 16.93 3.80
C LEU A 27 -1.81 16.41 3.65
N ALA A 28 -1.62 15.24 3.05
CA ALA A 28 -0.29 14.69 2.78
C ALA A 28 0.52 15.58 1.82
N ALA A 29 -0.12 16.10 0.76
CA ALA A 29 0.51 17.02 -0.17
C ALA A 29 0.89 18.35 0.52
N GLU A 30 0.04 18.89 1.38
CA GLU A 30 0.31 20.09 2.17
C GLU A 30 1.51 19.88 3.12
N LEU A 31 1.51 18.79 3.88
CA LEU A 31 2.60 18.46 4.81
C LEU A 31 3.91 18.17 4.06
N LYS A 32 3.85 17.55 2.87
CA LYS A 32 5.02 17.36 2.00
C LYS A 32 5.60 18.70 1.55
N ALA A 33 4.75 19.62 1.11
CA ALA A 33 5.16 20.97 0.70
C ALA A 33 5.75 21.75 1.89
N ALA A 34 5.14 21.71 3.05
CA ALA A 34 5.62 22.36 4.28
C ALA A 34 7.00 21.83 4.70
N LYS A 35 7.21 20.50 4.65
CA LYS A 35 8.51 19.89 4.92
C LYS A 35 9.58 20.36 3.93
N ARG A 36 9.28 20.34 2.63
CA ARG A 36 10.22 20.76 1.57
C ARG A 36 10.62 22.23 1.68
N THR A 37 9.73 23.09 2.16
CA THR A 37 10.01 24.53 2.36
C THR A 37 10.54 24.85 3.76
N GLY A 38 10.63 23.88 4.67
CA GLY A 38 11.17 24.08 6.02
C GLY A 38 10.22 24.83 6.97
N VAL A 39 8.92 24.88 6.66
CA VAL A 39 7.90 25.57 7.49
C VAL A 39 6.94 24.59 8.18
N GLU A 40 7.29 23.31 8.21
CA GLU A 40 6.46 22.28 8.82
C GLU A 40 6.35 22.47 10.34
N GLU A 41 5.13 22.56 10.86
CA GLU A 41 4.86 22.67 12.30
C GLU A 41 4.64 21.29 12.91
N PRO A 42 5.26 20.99 14.07
CA PRO A 42 5.10 19.71 14.76
C PRO A 42 3.78 19.67 15.56
N LEU A 43 2.75 19.06 15.03
CA LEU A 43 1.39 18.98 15.58
C LEU A 43 1.19 17.83 16.59
N LEU A 44 2.15 16.90 16.71
CA LEU A 44 2.04 15.70 17.55
C LEU A 44 3.02 15.71 18.73
N ARG A 45 3.41 16.89 19.22
CA ARG A 45 4.33 17.01 20.36
C ARG A 45 3.82 16.26 21.57
N GLY A 46 4.66 15.41 22.13
CA GLY A 46 4.36 14.61 23.33
C GLY A 46 3.53 13.36 23.07
N ARG A 47 3.19 13.04 21.81
CA ARG A 47 2.58 11.77 21.45
C ARG A 47 3.63 10.66 21.40
N HIS A 48 3.20 9.45 21.76
CA HIS A 48 3.98 8.23 21.68
C HIS A 48 3.22 7.17 20.90
N ILE A 49 3.86 6.55 19.92
CA ILE A 49 3.25 5.57 19.01
C ILE A 49 4.00 4.25 19.12
N ALA A 50 3.29 3.14 19.39
CA ALA A 50 3.84 1.81 19.32
C ALA A 50 3.85 1.33 17.86
N LEU A 51 4.99 0.83 17.40
CA LEU A 51 5.14 0.20 16.08
C LEU A 51 5.31 -1.31 16.30
N VAL A 52 4.25 -2.07 16.06
CA VAL A 52 4.16 -3.50 16.35
C VAL A 52 4.32 -4.29 15.06
N PHE A 53 5.39 -5.04 14.91
CA PHE A 53 5.74 -5.76 13.70
C PHE A 53 5.79 -7.28 13.97
N GLU A 54 4.96 -8.05 13.26
CA GLU A 54 5.11 -9.50 13.11
C GLU A 54 5.85 -9.84 11.82
N LYS A 55 5.80 -8.96 10.81
CA LYS A 55 6.56 -9.02 9.56
C LYS A 55 7.53 -7.84 9.50
N THR A 56 8.81 -8.11 9.30
CA THR A 56 9.82 -7.06 9.15
C THR A 56 9.56 -6.17 7.93
N SER A 57 9.88 -4.88 8.04
CA SER A 57 9.83 -3.95 6.92
C SER A 57 10.68 -2.72 7.19
N THR A 58 11.64 -2.46 6.30
CA THR A 58 12.45 -1.23 6.35
C THR A 58 11.58 0.00 6.05
N ARG A 59 10.84 -0.02 4.93
CA ARG A 59 10.08 1.15 4.46
C ARG A 59 8.96 1.57 5.41
N THR A 60 8.11 0.62 5.84
CA THR A 60 6.99 0.95 6.75
C THR A 60 7.52 1.49 8.08
N ARG A 61 8.55 0.85 8.64
CA ARG A 61 9.18 1.32 9.88
C ARG A 61 9.73 2.72 9.71
N CYS A 62 10.59 2.96 8.73
CA CYS A 62 11.19 4.28 8.50
C CYS A 62 10.11 5.34 8.21
N ALA A 63 9.07 5.01 7.44
CA ALA A 63 8.00 5.96 7.12
C ALA A 63 7.25 6.41 8.39
N PHE A 64 6.87 5.49 9.29
CA PHE A 64 6.24 5.84 10.56
C PHE A 64 7.18 6.58 11.50
N GLU A 65 8.43 6.12 11.65
CA GLU A 65 9.41 6.77 12.53
C GLU A 65 9.69 8.20 12.09
N VAL A 66 9.94 8.43 10.79
CA VAL A 66 10.22 9.77 10.26
C VAL A 66 8.98 10.66 10.29
N ALA A 67 7.82 10.14 9.89
CA ALA A 67 6.55 10.89 9.96
C ALA A 67 6.23 11.36 11.38
N ALA A 68 6.38 10.48 12.37
CA ALA A 68 6.19 10.80 13.78
C ALA A 68 7.21 11.83 14.27
N ALA A 69 8.49 11.65 13.95
CA ALA A 69 9.57 12.56 14.37
C ALA A 69 9.40 13.96 13.78
N ASP A 70 9.06 14.10 12.52
CA ASP A 70 8.78 15.38 11.86
C ASP A 70 7.68 16.15 12.60
N GLN A 71 6.68 15.44 13.11
CA GLN A 71 5.55 16.01 13.84
C GLN A 71 5.77 16.12 15.36
N GLY A 72 7.00 15.84 15.86
CA GLY A 72 7.36 15.95 17.27
C GLY A 72 6.84 14.81 18.16
N ALA A 73 6.34 13.73 17.56
CA ALA A 73 5.99 12.50 18.26
C ALA A 73 7.22 11.59 18.44
N ARG A 74 7.05 10.55 19.25
CA ARG A 74 8.06 9.50 19.47
C ARG A 74 7.47 8.16 19.11
N THR A 75 8.34 7.22 18.74
CA THR A 75 7.96 5.84 18.41
C THR A 75 8.70 4.85 19.31
N THR A 76 8.08 3.71 19.53
CA THR A 76 8.72 2.52 20.11
C THR A 76 8.49 1.36 19.18
N TYR A 77 9.58 0.81 18.65
CA TYR A 77 9.53 -0.34 17.76
C TYR A 77 9.53 -1.64 18.55
N LEU A 78 8.53 -2.46 18.31
CA LEU A 78 8.37 -3.81 18.86
C LEU A 78 8.54 -4.81 17.71
N ASP A 79 9.70 -5.43 17.65
CA ASP A 79 10.06 -6.38 16.60
C ASP A 79 9.40 -7.77 16.82
N PRO A 80 9.41 -8.65 15.80
CA PRO A 80 8.83 -9.98 15.94
C PRO A 80 9.47 -10.84 17.02
N ALA A 81 10.77 -10.66 17.29
CA ALA A 81 11.50 -11.43 18.30
C ALA A 81 11.27 -10.88 19.72
N GLY A 82 11.04 -9.58 19.83
CA GLY A 82 10.80 -8.87 21.10
C GLY A 82 9.34 -8.83 21.53
N SER A 83 8.40 -9.20 20.67
CA SER A 83 6.96 -9.19 20.96
C SER A 83 6.48 -10.56 21.45
N GLN A 84 5.58 -10.56 22.44
CA GLN A 84 4.93 -11.77 22.96
C GLN A 84 3.49 -11.92 22.44
N ILE A 85 3.07 -11.07 21.50
CA ILE A 85 1.71 -11.01 20.94
C ILE A 85 1.35 -12.35 20.30
N GLY A 86 0.21 -12.89 20.71
CA GLY A 86 -0.29 -14.17 20.19
C GLY A 86 0.50 -15.41 20.61
N HIS A 87 1.60 -15.25 21.36
CA HIS A 87 2.42 -16.37 21.82
C HIS A 87 2.24 -16.65 23.33
N LYS A 88 2.61 -15.71 24.20
CA LYS A 88 2.44 -15.84 25.65
C LYS A 88 1.38 -14.87 26.19
N GLU A 89 0.99 -13.90 25.41
CA GLU A 89 -0.02 -12.90 25.74
C GLU A 89 -1.09 -12.85 24.63
N SER A 90 -2.35 -12.73 25.03
CA SER A 90 -3.43 -12.60 24.05
C SER A 90 -3.35 -11.25 23.34
N VAL A 91 -3.78 -11.19 22.08
CA VAL A 91 -3.89 -9.92 21.32
C VAL A 91 -4.70 -8.88 22.10
N LYS A 92 -5.77 -9.31 22.74
CA LYS A 92 -6.66 -8.47 23.56
C LYS A 92 -5.96 -7.86 24.76
N ASP A 93 -5.12 -8.62 25.46
CA ASP A 93 -4.42 -8.12 26.65
C ASP A 93 -3.27 -7.22 26.23
N THR A 94 -2.52 -7.58 25.20
CA THR A 94 -1.52 -6.70 24.59
C THR A 94 -2.13 -5.36 24.14
N ALA A 95 -3.28 -5.38 23.47
CA ALA A 95 -3.99 -4.16 23.07
C ALA A 95 -4.28 -3.25 24.26
N ARG A 96 -4.81 -3.82 25.35
CA ARG A 96 -5.12 -3.08 26.57
C ARG A 96 -3.89 -2.48 27.27
N VAL A 97 -2.78 -3.24 27.29
CA VAL A 97 -1.51 -2.77 27.86
C VAL A 97 -0.96 -1.63 27.02
N LEU A 98 -0.81 -1.82 25.72
CA LEU A 98 -0.26 -0.81 24.82
C LEU A 98 -1.13 0.45 24.78
N GLY A 99 -2.46 0.32 24.73
CA GLY A 99 -3.38 1.44 24.73
C GLY A 99 -3.36 2.29 26.01
N ARG A 100 -2.75 1.79 27.11
CA ARG A 100 -2.52 2.57 28.35
C ARG A 100 -1.15 3.25 28.37
N MET A 101 -0.24 2.86 27.52
CA MET A 101 1.13 3.37 27.46
C MET A 101 1.34 4.33 26.28
N PHE A 102 0.62 4.11 25.18
CA PHE A 102 0.81 4.81 23.91
C PHE A 102 -0.45 5.58 23.50
N ASP A 103 -0.26 6.63 22.71
CA ASP A 103 -1.35 7.42 22.12
C ASP A 103 -1.92 6.79 20.85
N ALA A 104 -1.18 5.89 20.22
CA ALA A 104 -1.60 5.10 19.06
C ALA A 104 -0.76 3.84 18.89
N ILE A 105 -1.26 2.90 18.09
CA ILE A 105 -0.60 1.65 17.76
C ILE A 105 -0.59 1.49 16.24
N GLU A 106 0.56 1.30 15.63
CA GLU A 106 0.69 0.74 14.28
C GLU A 106 0.92 -0.76 14.38
N TYR A 107 0.28 -1.51 13.51
CA TYR A 107 0.47 -2.95 13.39
C TYR A 107 0.78 -3.35 11.96
N ARG A 108 1.84 -4.13 11.78
CA ARG A 108 2.20 -4.79 10.54
C ARG A 108 2.37 -6.29 10.78
N GLY A 109 1.47 -7.09 10.22
CA GLY A 109 1.45 -8.52 10.48
C GLY A 109 0.73 -9.33 9.42
N HIS A 110 0.14 -10.43 9.85
CA HIS A 110 -0.54 -11.39 8.99
C HIS A 110 -2.04 -11.09 8.88
N GLY A 111 -2.83 -11.54 9.83
CA GLY A 111 -4.28 -11.53 9.70
C GLY A 111 -4.92 -10.18 10.04
N GLN A 112 -5.84 -9.73 9.20
CA GLN A 112 -6.66 -8.55 9.45
C GLN A 112 -7.41 -8.64 10.79
N HIS A 113 -7.87 -9.83 11.17
CA HIS A 113 -8.58 -10.07 12.43
C HIS A 113 -7.75 -9.73 13.66
N ILE A 114 -6.40 -9.86 13.60
CA ILE A 114 -5.49 -9.45 14.69
C ILE A 114 -5.51 -7.93 14.85
N LEU A 115 -5.39 -7.23 13.73
CA LEU A 115 -5.48 -5.77 13.68
C LEU A 115 -6.83 -5.26 14.20
N GLU A 116 -7.93 -5.88 13.80
CA GLU A 116 -9.28 -5.54 14.26
C GLU A 116 -9.47 -5.82 15.76
N GLN A 117 -8.87 -6.88 16.29
CA GLN A 117 -8.85 -7.12 17.75
C GLN A 117 -8.05 -6.05 18.50
N LEU A 118 -6.88 -5.65 17.97
CA LEU A 118 -6.12 -4.52 18.54
C LEU A 118 -6.98 -3.26 18.58
N ALA A 119 -7.62 -2.91 17.47
CA ALA A 119 -8.49 -1.74 17.38
C ALA A 119 -9.67 -1.79 18.37
N ALA A 120 -10.32 -2.94 18.51
CA ALA A 120 -11.46 -3.12 19.39
C ALA A 120 -11.12 -2.98 20.90
N HIS A 121 -9.85 -3.17 21.29
CA HIS A 121 -9.47 -3.26 22.69
C HIS A 121 -8.41 -2.26 23.16
N ALA A 122 -7.71 -1.57 22.26
CA ALA A 122 -6.64 -0.65 22.60
C ALA A 122 -7.16 0.64 23.26
N GLY A 123 -8.33 1.15 22.88
CA GLY A 123 -8.87 2.42 23.35
C GLY A 123 -8.10 3.66 22.82
N VAL A 124 -7.20 3.45 21.86
CA VAL A 124 -6.45 4.46 21.11
C VAL A 124 -6.49 4.13 19.62
N PRO A 125 -6.23 5.08 18.70
CA PRO A 125 -6.14 4.81 17.28
C PRO A 125 -5.18 3.67 16.93
N VAL A 126 -5.60 2.82 16.01
CA VAL A 126 -4.79 1.72 15.48
C VAL A 126 -4.67 1.89 13.96
N PHE A 127 -3.45 1.70 13.46
CA PHE A 127 -3.10 1.93 12.05
C PHE A 127 -2.60 0.64 11.40
N ASN A 128 -3.09 0.36 10.21
CA ASN A 128 -2.67 -0.77 9.39
C ASN A 128 -1.39 -0.44 8.61
N GLY A 129 -0.25 -0.94 9.07
CA GLY A 129 1.01 -0.87 8.33
C GLY A 129 1.09 -1.86 7.15
N LEU A 130 0.39 -2.98 7.25
CA LEU A 130 0.09 -4.01 6.25
C LEU A 130 -0.51 -5.23 6.96
N THR A 131 -1.54 -5.83 6.37
CA THR A 131 -1.98 -7.21 6.64
C THR A 131 -1.95 -8.03 5.35
N ASP A 132 -2.29 -9.32 5.42
CA ASP A 132 -2.40 -10.15 4.22
C ASP A 132 -3.58 -9.75 3.32
N GLU A 133 -4.59 -9.07 3.90
CA GLU A 133 -5.80 -8.65 3.18
C GLU A 133 -5.78 -7.20 2.70
N TRP A 134 -5.08 -6.27 3.41
CA TRP A 134 -5.16 -4.83 3.14
C TRP A 134 -3.83 -4.10 3.32
N HIS A 135 -3.61 -3.07 2.49
CA HIS A 135 -2.47 -2.17 2.61
C HIS A 135 -2.85 -0.69 2.39
N PRO A 136 -3.74 -0.13 3.24
CA PRO A 136 -4.35 1.19 3.00
C PRO A 136 -3.32 2.32 3.01
N THR A 137 -2.25 2.22 3.81
CA THR A 137 -1.16 3.22 3.80
C THR A 137 -0.38 3.25 2.50
N GLN A 138 -0.31 2.13 1.76
CA GLN A 138 0.27 2.11 0.42
C GLN A 138 -0.65 2.83 -0.56
N MET A 139 -1.95 2.55 -0.51
CA MET A 139 -2.89 3.16 -1.45
C MET A 139 -2.98 4.69 -1.31
N LEU A 140 -2.89 5.24 -0.10
CA LEU A 140 -2.77 6.69 0.05
C LEU A 140 -1.54 7.24 -0.67
N ALA A 141 -0.39 6.55 -0.56
CA ALA A 141 0.84 6.97 -1.24
C ALA A 141 0.73 6.83 -2.76
N ASP A 142 0.09 5.77 -3.25
CA ASP A 142 -0.10 5.53 -4.67
C ASP A 142 -1.01 6.60 -5.27
N VAL A 143 -2.13 6.93 -4.60
CA VAL A 143 -3.04 8.00 -5.03
C VAL A 143 -2.37 9.37 -5.02
N LEU A 144 -1.59 9.70 -3.99
CA LEU A 144 -0.79 10.93 -3.97
C LEU A 144 0.21 10.95 -5.12
N THR A 145 0.91 9.86 -5.38
CA THR A 145 1.86 9.75 -6.49
C THR A 145 1.16 9.89 -7.84
N MET A 146 0.01 9.24 -8.01
CA MET A 146 -0.80 9.41 -9.21
C MET A 146 -1.19 10.87 -9.42
N SER A 147 -1.64 11.57 -8.37
CA SER A 147 -2.01 12.98 -8.46
C SER A 147 -0.83 13.91 -8.82
N GLU A 148 0.38 13.57 -8.39
CA GLU A 148 1.60 14.33 -8.70
C GLU A 148 2.12 14.10 -10.14
N HIS A 149 1.78 12.98 -10.75
CA HIS A 149 2.29 12.57 -12.07
C HIS A 149 1.24 12.59 -13.19
N THR A 150 0.06 13.17 -12.95
CA THR A 150 -0.96 13.41 -13.97
C THR A 150 -1.58 14.81 -13.83
N ALA A 151 -2.08 15.35 -14.95
CA ALA A 151 -2.88 16.55 -14.93
C ALA A 151 -4.40 16.26 -14.84
N LYS A 152 -4.78 14.98 -14.82
CA LYS A 152 -6.18 14.57 -14.71
C LYS A 152 -6.63 14.63 -13.25
N SER A 153 -7.91 14.92 -13.02
CA SER A 153 -8.53 14.61 -11.74
C SER A 153 -8.64 13.09 -11.55
N LEU A 154 -8.63 12.61 -10.31
CA LEU A 154 -8.49 11.18 -9.99
C LEU A 154 -9.59 10.32 -10.62
N GLU A 155 -10.82 10.82 -10.70
CA GLU A 155 -11.95 10.12 -11.34
C GLU A 155 -11.76 9.90 -12.86
N HIS A 156 -10.79 10.56 -13.49
CA HIS A 156 -10.41 10.39 -14.90
C HIS A 156 -9.11 9.61 -15.08
N VAL A 157 -8.50 9.15 -14.00
CA VAL A 157 -7.29 8.32 -14.04
C VAL A 157 -7.67 6.86 -14.30
N ALA A 158 -6.98 6.26 -15.24
CA ALA A 158 -7.04 4.81 -15.50
C ALA A 158 -5.74 4.14 -15.04
N TYR A 159 -5.84 3.07 -14.28
CA TYR A 159 -4.67 2.27 -13.92
C TYR A 159 -4.93 0.76 -14.01
N ALA A 160 -3.86 0.02 -14.28
CA ALA A 160 -3.87 -1.42 -14.33
C ALA A 160 -2.92 -2.00 -13.27
N TYR A 161 -3.40 -2.93 -12.46
CA TYR A 161 -2.58 -3.74 -11.57
C TYR A 161 -2.36 -5.10 -12.19
N LEU A 162 -1.09 -5.48 -12.42
CA LEU A 162 -0.69 -6.74 -13.03
C LEU A 162 -0.09 -7.68 -11.98
N GLY A 163 -0.50 -8.95 -11.97
CA GLY A 163 0.11 -9.96 -11.11
C GLY A 163 -0.89 -10.68 -10.20
N ASP A 164 -0.43 -11.18 -9.04
CA ASP A 164 -1.31 -11.87 -8.09
C ASP A 164 -2.20 -10.87 -7.35
N ALA A 165 -3.48 -10.88 -7.63
CA ALA A 165 -4.43 -9.93 -7.06
C ALA A 165 -5.26 -10.47 -5.89
N ARG A 166 -4.96 -11.68 -5.38
CA ARG A 166 -5.71 -12.32 -4.28
C ARG A 166 -5.44 -11.73 -2.90
N TYR A 167 -4.35 -10.98 -2.75
CA TYR A 167 -3.85 -10.48 -1.47
C TYR A 167 -3.97 -8.96 -1.36
N ASN A 168 -3.34 -8.40 -0.35
CA ASN A 168 -3.50 -7.01 0.07
C ASN A 168 -3.40 -5.98 -1.06
N MET A 169 -2.37 -6.04 -1.93
CA MET A 169 -2.22 -5.04 -2.99
C MET A 169 -3.34 -5.12 -4.03
N GLY A 170 -3.69 -6.33 -4.51
CA GLY A 170 -4.80 -6.51 -5.44
C GLY A 170 -6.13 -6.02 -4.87
N ASN A 171 -6.43 -6.38 -3.62
CA ASN A 171 -7.63 -5.94 -2.91
C ASN A 171 -7.64 -4.42 -2.73
N SER A 172 -6.55 -3.86 -2.25
CA SER A 172 -6.42 -2.42 -1.97
C SER A 172 -6.48 -1.58 -3.24
N TYR A 173 -5.82 -1.99 -4.34
CA TYR A 173 -5.96 -1.31 -5.64
C TYR A 173 -7.42 -1.35 -6.12
N LEU A 174 -8.04 -2.53 -6.13
CA LEU A 174 -9.41 -2.70 -6.61
C LEU A 174 -10.39 -1.81 -5.83
N VAL A 175 -10.32 -1.84 -4.50
CA VAL A 175 -11.25 -1.12 -3.63
C VAL A 175 -11.00 0.38 -3.63
N THR A 176 -9.74 0.82 -3.63
CA THR A 176 -9.40 2.26 -3.69
C THR A 176 -9.88 2.90 -4.99
N GLY A 177 -9.63 2.26 -6.13
CA GLY A 177 -10.12 2.80 -7.41
C GLY A 177 -11.64 2.84 -7.48
N ALA A 178 -12.30 1.81 -6.94
CA ALA A 178 -13.75 1.78 -6.85
C ALA A 178 -14.32 2.88 -5.93
N LEU A 179 -13.64 3.16 -4.81
CA LEU A 179 -14.02 4.21 -3.87
C LEU A 179 -13.90 5.61 -4.50
N LEU A 180 -12.80 5.85 -5.22
CA LEU A 180 -12.45 7.17 -5.75
C LEU A 180 -12.98 7.47 -7.17
N GLY A 181 -13.81 6.59 -7.74
CA GLY A 181 -14.43 6.81 -9.05
C GLY A 181 -13.49 6.59 -10.24
N MET A 182 -12.35 5.89 -10.05
CA MET A 182 -11.31 5.68 -11.06
C MET A 182 -11.66 4.55 -12.04
N ASP A 183 -10.90 4.43 -13.13
CA ASP A 183 -10.92 3.27 -14.02
C ASP A 183 -9.85 2.27 -13.52
N VAL A 184 -10.28 1.31 -12.73
CA VAL A 184 -9.41 0.30 -12.14
C VAL A 184 -9.50 -1.03 -12.90
N ARG A 185 -8.34 -1.59 -13.20
CA ARG A 185 -8.22 -2.83 -13.96
C ARG A 185 -7.29 -3.80 -13.26
N ILE A 186 -7.81 -4.98 -12.93
CA ILE A 186 -7.04 -6.10 -12.41
C ILE A 186 -6.71 -7.02 -13.57
N VAL A 187 -5.43 -7.19 -13.84
CA VAL A 187 -4.89 -7.94 -14.98
C VAL A 187 -4.11 -9.13 -14.44
N ALA A 188 -4.75 -10.27 -14.40
CA ALA A 188 -4.23 -11.48 -13.77
C ALA A 188 -4.91 -12.73 -14.37
N PRO A 189 -4.29 -13.93 -14.24
CA PRO A 189 -5.02 -15.18 -14.43
C PRO A 189 -6.28 -15.21 -13.55
N GLU A 190 -7.38 -15.77 -14.05
CA GLU A 190 -8.66 -15.78 -13.31
C GLU A 190 -8.55 -16.38 -11.90
N GLU A 191 -7.71 -17.41 -11.73
CA GLU A 191 -7.43 -18.05 -10.45
C GLU A 191 -6.67 -17.18 -9.45
N LEU A 192 -6.12 -16.04 -9.89
CA LEU A 192 -5.41 -15.06 -9.09
C LEU A 192 -6.18 -13.73 -8.95
N TRP A 193 -7.44 -13.68 -9.33
CA TRP A 193 -8.29 -12.53 -9.07
C TRP A 193 -8.60 -12.38 -7.58
N PRO A 194 -8.98 -11.19 -7.13
CA PRO A 194 -9.46 -10.97 -5.77
C PRO A 194 -10.65 -11.87 -5.44
N ASP A 195 -10.80 -12.16 -4.16
CA ASP A 195 -11.96 -12.92 -3.66
C ASP A 195 -13.27 -12.31 -4.18
N PRO A 196 -14.27 -13.14 -4.61
CA PRO A 196 -15.55 -12.66 -5.07
C PRO A 196 -16.27 -11.71 -4.09
N GLU A 197 -16.05 -11.85 -2.77
CA GLU A 197 -16.61 -10.92 -1.78
C GLU A 197 -15.97 -9.54 -1.89
N ILE A 198 -14.67 -9.45 -2.09
CA ILE A 198 -13.95 -8.18 -2.30
C ILE A 198 -14.40 -7.53 -3.62
N VAL A 199 -14.54 -8.31 -4.69
CA VAL A 199 -15.06 -7.82 -5.97
C VAL A 199 -16.50 -7.27 -5.81
N ALA A 200 -17.33 -7.93 -5.01
CA ALA A 200 -18.69 -7.46 -4.72
C ALA A 200 -18.68 -6.15 -3.92
N VAL A 201 -17.76 -6.00 -2.95
CA VAL A 201 -17.54 -4.71 -2.24
C VAL A 201 -17.17 -3.62 -3.23
N ALA A 202 -16.16 -3.84 -4.05
CA ALA A 202 -15.70 -2.86 -5.05
C ALA A 202 -16.83 -2.46 -6.02
N ARG A 203 -17.63 -3.40 -6.51
CA ARG A 203 -18.78 -3.11 -7.39
C ARG A 203 -19.83 -2.24 -6.71
N ARG A 204 -20.10 -2.44 -5.41
CA ARG A 204 -21.02 -1.58 -4.65
C ARG A 204 -20.48 -0.15 -4.52
N LEU A 205 -19.18 0.01 -4.26
CA LEU A 205 -18.55 1.32 -4.21
C LEU A 205 -18.58 2.00 -5.59
N ALA A 206 -18.25 1.27 -6.65
CA ALA A 206 -18.28 1.76 -8.02
C ALA A 206 -19.69 2.22 -8.46
N ALA A 207 -20.74 1.56 -8.00
CA ALA A 207 -22.13 1.97 -8.28
C ALA A 207 -22.46 3.35 -7.68
N VAL A 208 -21.76 3.78 -6.64
CA VAL A 208 -21.92 5.08 -6.00
C VAL A 208 -20.98 6.13 -6.59
N SER A 209 -19.71 5.77 -6.76
CA SER A 209 -18.66 6.69 -7.20
C SER A 209 -18.61 6.90 -8.71
N GLY A 210 -19.20 6.00 -9.51
CA GLY A 210 -19.10 6.00 -10.97
C GLY A 210 -17.81 5.34 -11.49
N ALA A 211 -17.04 4.67 -10.66
CA ALA A 211 -15.83 3.96 -11.06
C ALA A 211 -16.10 2.88 -12.09
N ARG A 212 -15.12 2.60 -12.94
CA ARG A 212 -15.13 1.47 -13.84
C ARG A 212 -14.20 0.38 -13.32
N ILE A 213 -14.71 -0.86 -13.25
CA ILE A 213 -13.97 -2.04 -12.80
C ILE A 213 -13.86 -3.03 -13.95
N THR A 214 -12.64 -3.43 -14.25
CA THR A 214 -12.33 -4.48 -15.23
C THR A 214 -11.46 -5.55 -14.57
N LEU A 215 -11.85 -6.82 -14.69
CA LEU A 215 -11.00 -7.96 -14.38
C LEU A 215 -10.77 -8.69 -15.69
N THR A 216 -9.54 -8.90 -16.10
CA THR A 216 -9.19 -9.55 -17.36
C THR A 216 -7.89 -10.33 -17.23
N ALA A 217 -7.79 -11.43 -17.99
CA ALA A 217 -6.56 -12.17 -18.16
C ALA A 217 -5.74 -11.70 -19.38
N ASP A 218 -6.32 -10.83 -20.22
CA ASP A 218 -5.64 -10.25 -21.39
C ASP A 218 -4.88 -9.00 -21.01
N VAL A 219 -3.55 -9.10 -21.05
CA VAL A 219 -2.66 -7.99 -20.67
C VAL A 219 -2.84 -6.79 -21.61
N ALA A 220 -2.93 -7.02 -22.92
CA ALA A 220 -3.05 -5.94 -23.91
C ALA A 220 -4.39 -5.18 -23.78
N GLU A 221 -5.48 -5.89 -23.48
CA GLU A 221 -6.77 -5.30 -23.19
C GLU A 221 -6.70 -4.49 -21.89
N GLY A 222 -6.15 -5.10 -20.82
CA GLY A 222 -6.14 -4.52 -19.49
C GLY A 222 -5.33 -3.24 -19.38
N VAL A 223 -4.20 -3.13 -20.07
CA VAL A 223 -3.35 -1.94 -19.99
C VAL A 223 -3.71 -0.84 -20.99
N ARG A 224 -4.56 -1.10 -21.97
CA ARG A 224 -4.87 -0.14 -23.05
C ARG A 224 -5.43 1.18 -22.51
N GLY A 225 -4.74 2.30 -22.78
CA GLY A 225 -5.12 3.63 -22.33
C GLY A 225 -4.88 3.90 -20.85
N ALA A 226 -4.16 3.01 -20.14
CA ALA A 226 -3.82 3.23 -18.75
C ALA A 226 -2.86 4.42 -18.58
N ASP A 227 -3.06 5.20 -17.52
CA ASP A 227 -2.17 6.28 -17.10
C ASP A 227 -1.07 5.73 -16.19
N PHE A 228 -1.40 4.67 -15.43
CA PHE A 228 -0.48 4.00 -14.52
C PHE A 228 -0.57 2.49 -14.69
N VAL A 229 0.59 1.83 -14.59
CA VAL A 229 0.73 0.38 -14.52
C VAL A 229 1.41 0.05 -13.20
N ALA A 230 0.77 -0.77 -12.39
CA ALA A 230 1.27 -1.17 -11.08
C ALA A 230 1.46 -2.69 -11.01
N THR A 231 2.42 -3.13 -10.21
CA THR A 231 2.59 -4.56 -9.87
C THR A 231 3.16 -4.70 -8.46
N ASP A 232 3.22 -5.93 -7.98
CA ASP A 232 3.86 -6.32 -6.73
C ASP A 232 4.60 -7.65 -6.94
N VAL A 233 5.43 -8.04 -5.97
CA VAL A 233 6.15 -9.32 -6.00
C VAL A 233 5.21 -10.50 -6.22
N TRP A 234 5.61 -11.44 -7.05
CA TRP A 234 4.79 -12.63 -7.35
C TRP A 234 4.72 -13.64 -6.21
N VAL A 235 5.71 -13.62 -5.33
CA VAL A 235 5.79 -14.52 -4.17
C VAL A 235 6.16 -13.68 -2.95
N SER A 236 5.34 -13.75 -1.92
CA SER A 236 5.57 -13.03 -0.68
C SER A 236 6.75 -13.60 0.10
N MET A 237 7.47 -12.75 0.85
CA MET A 237 8.54 -13.20 1.73
C MET A 237 8.00 -14.19 2.75
N GLY A 238 8.63 -15.40 2.80
CA GLY A 238 8.25 -16.48 3.72
C GLY A 238 7.40 -17.58 3.11
N GLU A 239 6.95 -17.45 1.84
CA GLU A 239 6.30 -18.57 1.15
C GLU A 239 7.31 -19.70 0.83
N PRO A 240 6.87 -20.99 0.85
CA PRO A 240 7.72 -22.13 0.54
C PRO A 240 8.32 -22.05 -0.88
N LYS A 241 9.57 -22.54 -1.04
CA LYS A 241 10.27 -22.50 -2.34
C LYS A 241 9.55 -23.26 -3.46
N GLU A 242 8.74 -24.26 -3.10
CA GLU A 242 7.95 -25.07 -4.03
C GLU A 242 6.84 -24.26 -4.74
N VAL A 243 6.36 -23.19 -4.11
CA VAL A 243 5.35 -22.30 -4.67
C VAL A 243 5.91 -21.46 -5.82
N TRP A 244 7.22 -21.18 -5.79
CA TRP A 244 7.86 -20.29 -6.75
C TRP A 244 7.74 -20.77 -8.20
N ASP A 245 8.02 -22.07 -8.45
CA ASP A 245 8.02 -22.63 -9.81
C ASP A 245 6.66 -22.46 -10.49
N ALA A 246 5.60 -22.83 -9.78
CA ALA A 246 4.24 -22.71 -10.28
C ALA A 246 3.83 -21.24 -10.47
N ARG A 247 4.20 -20.38 -9.50
CA ARG A 247 3.86 -18.96 -9.54
C ARG A 247 4.58 -18.23 -10.67
N ILE A 248 5.87 -18.49 -10.88
CA ILE A 248 6.66 -17.93 -11.96
C ILE A 248 6.06 -18.36 -13.32
N ALA A 249 5.78 -19.64 -13.50
CA ALA A 249 5.20 -20.14 -14.76
C ALA A 249 3.86 -19.46 -15.07
N LEU A 250 3.02 -19.25 -14.07
CA LEU A 250 1.71 -18.65 -14.22
C LEU A 250 1.76 -17.13 -14.48
N LEU A 251 2.68 -16.42 -13.81
CA LEU A 251 2.74 -14.96 -13.85
C LEU A 251 3.75 -14.39 -14.85
N ALA A 252 4.63 -15.20 -15.43
CA ALA A 252 5.58 -14.71 -16.43
C ALA A 252 4.94 -13.90 -17.59
N PRO A 253 3.74 -14.24 -18.10
CA PRO A 253 3.06 -13.42 -19.10
C PRO A 253 2.61 -12.03 -18.61
N TYR A 254 2.57 -11.81 -17.31
CA TYR A 254 2.11 -10.58 -16.65
C TYR A 254 3.26 -9.70 -16.14
N ALA A 255 4.51 -10.05 -16.45
CA ALA A 255 5.66 -9.23 -16.15
C ALA A 255 5.54 -7.87 -16.84
N VAL A 256 5.80 -6.79 -16.07
CA VAL A 256 5.79 -5.45 -16.65
C VAL A 256 7.09 -5.21 -17.41
N THR A 257 6.98 -5.16 -18.73
CA THR A 257 8.05 -4.92 -19.68
C THR A 257 7.81 -3.62 -20.44
N MET A 258 8.81 -3.14 -21.18
CA MET A 258 8.61 -1.98 -22.06
C MET A 258 7.54 -2.23 -23.13
N ASP A 259 7.32 -3.49 -23.55
CA ASP A 259 6.23 -3.85 -24.49
C ASP A 259 4.86 -3.67 -23.82
N VAL A 260 4.73 -4.03 -22.56
CA VAL A 260 3.50 -3.79 -21.77
C VAL A 260 3.23 -2.28 -21.64
N LEU A 261 4.25 -1.47 -21.33
CA LEU A 261 4.08 -0.02 -21.30
C LEU A 261 3.70 0.56 -22.66
N ARG A 262 4.32 0.08 -23.76
CA ARG A 262 3.96 0.47 -25.14
C ARG A 262 2.52 0.06 -25.51
N ALA A 263 2.06 -1.10 -25.03
CA ALA A 263 0.70 -1.58 -25.28
C ALA A 263 -0.39 -0.70 -24.64
N THR A 264 -0.05 0.15 -23.67
CA THR A 264 -0.99 1.17 -23.15
C THR A 264 -1.39 2.17 -24.22
N GLY A 265 -0.54 2.43 -25.22
CA GLY A 265 -0.71 3.51 -26.20
C GLY A 265 -0.55 4.90 -25.59
N ASN A 266 -0.17 5.01 -24.33
CA ASN A 266 0.03 6.27 -23.61
C ASN A 266 1.53 6.51 -23.40
N PRO A 267 2.17 7.45 -24.12
CA PRO A 267 3.60 7.72 -23.94
C PRO A 267 3.96 8.34 -22.58
N ALA A 268 2.97 8.85 -21.84
CA ALA A 268 3.15 9.42 -20.51
C ALA A 268 2.87 8.43 -19.38
N VAL A 269 2.59 7.15 -19.70
CA VAL A 269 2.29 6.12 -18.70
C VAL A 269 3.39 6.05 -17.63
N LYS A 270 2.99 5.89 -16.37
CA LYS A 270 3.92 5.71 -15.25
C LYS A 270 3.81 4.32 -14.65
N PHE A 271 4.95 3.85 -14.15
CA PHE A 271 5.08 2.57 -13.48
C PHE A 271 5.16 2.75 -11.96
N LEU A 272 4.40 1.96 -11.21
CA LEU A 272 4.31 1.93 -9.76
C LEU A 272 4.65 0.54 -9.21
N HIS A 273 5.35 0.51 -8.08
CA HIS A 273 5.65 -0.71 -7.33
C HIS A 273 5.86 -0.38 -5.85
N CYS A 274 5.21 -1.10 -4.95
CA CYS A 274 5.31 -0.84 -3.50
C CYS A 274 6.67 -1.18 -2.89
N LEU A 275 7.54 -1.88 -3.63
CA LEU A 275 8.86 -2.36 -3.25
C LEU A 275 8.84 -3.37 -2.06
N PRO A 276 9.77 -4.34 -2.01
CA PRO A 276 10.91 -4.53 -2.92
C PRO A 276 10.49 -5.07 -4.28
N ALA A 277 11.30 -4.89 -5.32
CA ALA A 277 11.09 -5.43 -6.65
C ALA A 277 12.22 -6.36 -7.07
N PHE A 278 11.87 -7.42 -7.84
CA PHE A 278 12.84 -8.33 -8.44
C PHE A 278 13.10 -7.94 -9.90
N HIS A 279 13.78 -6.82 -10.11
CA HIS A 279 14.07 -6.29 -11.45
C HIS A 279 15.49 -6.62 -11.95
N ASP A 280 16.43 -6.94 -11.03
CA ASP A 280 17.83 -7.23 -11.33
C ASP A 280 18.39 -8.38 -10.48
N LEU A 281 19.69 -8.64 -10.59
CA LEU A 281 20.43 -9.64 -9.79
C LEU A 281 21.12 -9.05 -8.55
N GLY A 282 20.76 -7.86 -8.13
CA GLY A 282 21.38 -7.15 -7.01
C GLY A 282 21.15 -7.79 -5.64
N THR A 283 20.15 -8.64 -5.50
CA THR A 283 19.80 -9.29 -4.22
C THR A 283 20.22 -10.75 -4.18
N THR A 284 20.35 -11.31 -2.97
CA THR A 284 20.66 -12.75 -2.80
C THR A 284 19.54 -13.62 -3.36
N VAL A 285 18.29 -13.27 -3.07
CA VAL A 285 17.12 -14.02 -3.56
C VAL A 285 17.03 -13.97 -5.09
N ALA A 286 17.30 -12.83 -5.72
CA ALA A 286 17.30 -12.72 -7.19
C ALA A 286 18.36 -13.63 -7.82
N ARG A 287 19.56 -13.73 -7.22
CA ARG A 287 20.61 -14.66 -7.70
C ARG A 287 20.22 -16.13 -7.55
N GLU A 288 19.58 -16.52 -6.43
CA GLU A 288 19.07 -17.88 -6.24
C GLU A 288 18.00 -18.23 -7.28
N ILE A 289 17.12 -17.28 -7.61
CA ILE A 289 16.10 -17.44 -8.66
C ILE A 289 16.77 -17.57 -10.04
N HIS A 290 17.78 -16.75 -10.32
CA HIS A 290 18.54 -16.86 -11.59
C HIS A 290 19.23 -18.21 -11.73
N GLU A 291 19.90 -18.70 -10.68
CA GLU A 291 20.55 -20.02 -10.70
C GLU A 291 19.55 -21.16 -10.96
N ARG A 292 18.32 -21.04 -10.44
CA ARG A 292 17.30 -22.07 -10.55
C ARG A 292 16.46 -21.99 -11.84
N HIS A 293 16.13 -20.79 -12.27
CA HIS A 293 15.17 -20.54 -13.38
C HIS A 293 15.78 -19.85 -14.59
N GLY A 294 17.01 -19.34 -14.50
CA GLY A 294 17.65 -18.58 -15.58
C GLY A 294 17.09 -17.17 -15.77
N LEU A 295 16.19 -16.70 -14.89
CA LEU A 295 15.54 -15.40 -14.99
C LEU A 295 16.41 -14.30 -14.38
N THR A 296 16.46 -13.13 -15.01
CA THR A 296 17.19 -11.95 -14.52
C THR A 296 16.27 -10.93 -13.83
N SER A 297 14.96 -11.08 -14.01
CA SER A 297 13.91 -10.27 -13.39
C SER A 297 12.64 -11.13 -13.27
N LEU A 298 11.67 -10.68 -12.47
CA LEU A 298 10.36 -11.33 -12.31
C LEU A 298 9.23 -10.39 -12.72
N GLU A 299 8.58 -9.74 -11.77
CA GLU A 299 7.36 -8.94 -11.98
C GLU A 299 7.58 -7.67 -12.80
N VAL A 300 8.82 -7.19 -12.88
CA VAL A 300 9.20 -6.03 -13.70
C VAL A 300 10.62 -6.18 -14.22
N THR A 301 10.87 -5.76 -15.47
CA THR A 301 12.22 -5.73 -16.04
C THR A 301 13.00 -4.51 -15.54
N ASP A 302 14.34 -4.65 -15.47
CA ASP A 302 15.24 -3.56 -15.10
C ASP A 302 15.10 -2.35 -16.04
N GLU A 303 14.87 -2.61 -17.34
CA GLU A 303 14.61 -1.57 -18.33
C GLU A 303 13.41 -0.68 -17.98
N VAL A 304 12.34 -1.24 -17.43
CA VAL A 304 11.17 -0.47 -16.96
C VAL A 304 11.49 0.20 -15.64
N PHE A 305 12.09 -0.53 -14.70
CA PHE A 305 12.35 -0.05 -13.35
C PHE A 305 13.26 1.18 -13.33
N GLU A 306 14.29 1.22 -14.17
CA GLU A 306 15.25 2.32 -14.29
C GLU A 306 14.85 3.38 -15.35
N SER A 307 13.68 3.22 -16.00
CA SER A 307 13.22 4.15 -17.03
C SER A 307 12.60 5.44 -16.44
N PRO A 308 12.42 6.50 -17.25
CA PRO A 308 11.65 7.69 -16.87
C PRO A 308 10.15 7.43 -16.64
N HIS A 309 9.65 6.24 -16.99
CA HIS A 309 8.30 5.82 -16.67
C HIS A 309 8.15 5.45 -15.19
N SER A 310 9.22 4.98 -14.55
CA SER A 310 9.20 4.54 -13.16
C SER A 310 9.14 5.72 -12.21
N VAL A 311 8.18 5.70 -11.30
CA VAL A 311 8.01 6.68 -10.22
C VAL A 311 7.99 6.01 -8.84
N VAL A 312 8.60 4.82 -8.75
CA VAL A 312 8.59 3.97 -7.54
C VAL A 312 9.26 4.62 -6.33
N PHE A 313 10.25 5.50 -6.56
CA PHE A 313 10.94 6.18 -5.47
C PHE A 313 10.14 7.40 -4.97
N ASP A 314 9.43 8.12 -5.85
CA ASP A 314 8.46 9.14 -5.45
C ASP A 314 7.31 8.50 -4.65
N GLN A 315 6.82 7.35 -5.11
CA GLN A 315 5.82 6.53 -4.42
C GLN A 315 6.31 6.10 -3.03
N ALA A 316 7.56 5.67 -2.91
CA ALA A 316 8.16 5.28 -1.63
C ALA A 316 8.33 6.47 -0.68
N GLU A 317 8.72 7.65 -1.17
CA GLU A 317 8.76 8.90 -0.39
C GLU A 317 7.36 9.27 0.10
N ASN A 318 6.36 9.19 -0.77
CA ASN A 318 4.98 9.54 -0.47
C ASN A 318 4.37 8.71 0.67
N ARG A 319 4.86 7.47 0.91
CA ARG A 319 4.49 6.67 2.08
C ARG A 319 4.69 7.42 3.39
N MET A 320 5.80 8.12 3.54
CA MET A 320 6.09 8.90 4.75
C MET A 320 5.11 10.07 4.89
N HIS A 321 4.82 10.78 3.80
CA HIS A 321 3.92 11.95 3.84
C HIS A 321 2.47 11.57 4.09
N THR A 322 2.00 10.48 3.49
CA THR A 322 0.62 10.02 3.71
C THR A 322 0.41 9.39 5.09
N ILE A 323 1.39 8.65 5.60
CA ILE A 323 1.38 8.18 7.00
C ILE A 323 1.37 9.39 7.95
N LYS A 324 2.16 10.43 7.67
CA LYS A 324 2.15 11.68 8.45
C LYS A 324 0.76 12.31 8.47
N ALA A 325 0.08 12.37 7.33
CA ALA A 325 -1.28 12.88 7.25
C ALA A 325 -2.27 12.07 8.08
N VAL A 326 -2.19 10.73 8.05
CA VAL A 326 -3.01 9.86 8.90
C VAL A 326 -2.75 10.14 10.39
N LEU A 327 -1.47 10.23 10.79
CA LEU A 327 -1.11 10.51 12.18
C LEU A 327 -1.62 11.88 12.62
N VAL A 328 -1.46 12.92 11.80
CA VAL A 328 -1.93 14.29 12.12
C VAL A 328 -3.46 14.33 12.19
N ALA A 329 -4.17 13.79 11.20
CA ALA A 329 -5.63 13.81 11.15
C ALA A 329 -6.28 13.08 12.34
N THR A 330 -5.60 12.05 12.89
CA THR A 330 -6.18 11.21 13.96
C THR A 330 -5.70 11.58 15.36
N LEU A 331 -4.50 12.18 15.52
CA LEU A 331 -3.84 12.37 16.82
C LEU A 331 -3.59 13.83 17.19
N ALA A 332 -3.69 14.80 16.24
CA ALA A 332 -3.47 16.20 16.57
C ALA A 332 -4.44 16.68 17.65
N ARG A 333 -3.95 17.59 18.50
CA ARG A 333 -4.79 18.30 19.49
C ARG A 333 -5.41 19.53 18.80
N ASP A 334 -6.56 19.93 19.31
CA ASP A 334 -7.18 21.21 18.93
C ASP A 334 -6.29 22.37 19.36
#